data_05817806d3b1cd4f42f627bc42de3c6a
#
_entry.id   05817806d3b1cd4f42f627bc42de3c6a
#
_cell.length_a   1.000
_cell.length_b   1.000
_cell.length_c   1.000
_cell.angle_alpha   90.00
_cell.angle_beta   90.00
_cell.angle_gamma   90.00
#
_symmetry.space_group_name_H-M   'P 1'
#
loop_
_entity.id
_entity.type
_entity.pdbx_description
1 polymer ?
#
loop_
_entity_poly.entity_id
_entity_poly.type
_entity_poly.pdbx_seq_one_letter_code
_entity_poly.pdbx_strand_id
1 'polypeptide(L)'
;MTCCALLCILTVYAVGNPPVRLVPPSPPNDLPSLIASDPSKDSVVAKRLLSENGIPIELRLRAARSLGSSPVLVLLDAIAECGGVCGGTRDLADALVSLAAEAASDPVALERLCKSAQNSEDVAHLAAYRTIAAMPIERRPAGVRDIAVRKVVLTTVPGAMQYDIKEIKTKPGEILEIVLKNTDTMQHNLLITMPGKMSEVGVAADKMGETPEGRACQFVPDMPSVLAVMGLVDPGKTGGLFYVVPKKPGTYQYVCTYPGHWRMMNGKLKVAP
;
A
#
# COMPACT_ATOMS: atom_id res chain seq x y z
N MET A 1 -1.10 37.36 -5.94
CA MET A 1 -0.97 36.11 -6.73
C MET A 1 -0.94 34.96 -5.74
N THR A 2 -2.10 34.38 -5.51
CA THR A 2 -2.34 33.34 -4.48
C THR A 2 -1.92 32.02 -5.07
N CYS A 3 -0.88 31.42 -4.50
CA CYS A 3 -0.41 30.09 -4.85
C CYS A 3 -1.46 29.08 -4.38
N CYS A 4 -2.23 28.56 -5.32
CA CYS A 4 -3.19 27.48 -5.08
C CYS A 4 -2.39 26.20 -4.87
N ALA A 5 -2.19 25.80 -3.62
CA ALA A 5 -1.70 24.46 -3.31
C ALA A 5 -2.79 23.48 -3.75
N LEU A 6 -2.64 22.93 -4.95
CA LEU A 6 -3.50 21.84 -5.43
C LEU A 6 -3.23 20.63 -4.53
N LEU A 7 -4.16 20.38 -3.63
CA LEU A 7 -4.23 19.14 -2.86
C LEU A 7 -4.50 18.01 -3.88
N CYS A 8 -3.48 17.26 -4.25
CA CYS A 8 -3.68 16.03 -5.01
C CYS A 8 -4.38 15.01 -4.11
N ILE A 9 -5.71 15.05 -4.10
CA ILE A 9 -6.54 14.03 -3.45
C ILE A 9 -6.71 12.90 -4.45
N LEU A 10 -5.90 11.88 -4.30
CA LEU A 10 -6.04 10.63 -5.05
C LEU A 10 -7.12 9.77 -4.40
N THR A 11 -8.24 9.66 -5.05
CA THR A 11 -9.28 8.72 -4.64
C THR A 11 -9.19 7.47 -5.54
N VAL A 12 -8.63 6.40 -5.01
CA VAL A 12 -8.56 5.11 -5.71
C VAL A 12 -9.76 4.27 -5.29
N TYR A 13 -10.64 3.97 -6.23
CA TYR A 13 -11.76 3.06 -6.01
C TYR A 13 -11.32 1.64 -6.40
N ALA A 14 -10.93 0.82 -5.43
CA ALA A 14 -11.06 -0.62 -5.60
C ALA A 14 -12.53 -0.98 -5.35
N VAL A 15 -13.10 -1.85 -6.18
CA VAL A 15 -14.47 -2.35 -5.94
C VAL A 15 -14.46 -3.12 -4.62
N GLY A 16 -14.95 -2.49 -3.56
CA GLY A 16 -14.95 -3.03 -2.20
C GLY A 16 -13.88 -2.51 -1.24
N ASN A 17 -13.00 -1.59 -1.66
CA ASN A 17 -12.08 -0.90 -0.75
C ASN A 17 -12.38 0.60 -0.69
N PRO A 18 -12.23 1.25 0.48
CA PRO A 18 -12.40 2.69 0.58
C PRO A 18 -11.37 3.45 -0.28
N PRO A 19 -11.69 4.69 -0.67
CA PRO A 19 -10.82 5.50 -1.50
C PRO A 19 -9.45 5.72 -0.85
N VAL A 20 -8.41 5.48 -1.62
CA VAL A 20 -7.03 5.70 -1.21
C VAL A 20 -6.72 7.20 -1.27
N ARG A 21 -6.33 7.83 -0.17
CA ARG A 21 -5.99 9.25 -0.08
C ARG A 21 -4.48 9.43 0.08
N LEU A 22 -3.77 9.88 -0.96
CA LEU A 22 -2.36 10.26 -0.81
C LEU A 22 -2.28 11.61 -0.08
N VAL A 23 -1.73 11.61 1.12
CA VAL A 23 -1.37 12.83 1.83
C VAL A 23 0.00 13.26 1.27
N PRO A 24 0.15 14.52 0.83
CA PRO A 24 1.46 14.98 0.38
C PRO A 24 2.48 14.82 1.52
N PRO A 25 3.73 14.44 1.23
CA PRO A 25 4.76 14.33 2.25
C PRO A 25 4.94 15.67 2.97
N SER A 26 5.06 15.63 4.28
CA SER A 26 5.45 16.78 5.08
C SER A 26 6.80 17.32 4.61
N PRO A 27 7.08 18.62 4.76
CA PRO A 27 8.34 19.20 4.30
C PRO A 27 9.54 18.46 4.91
N PRO A 28 10.57 18.14 4.11
CA PRO A 28 11.65 17.21 4.46
C PRO A 28 12.58 17.68 5.60
N ASN A 29 12.41 18.89 6.13
CA ASN A 29 13.39 19.51 7.02
C ASN A 29 13.34 19.05 8.47
N ASP A 30 12.31 18.31 8.88
CA ASP A 30 12.10 17.91 10.28
C ASP A 30 12.25 16.39 10.54
N LEU A 31 12.35 15.58 9.50
CA LEU A 31 12.41 14.12 9.61
C LEU A 31 13.61 13.61 10.43
N PRO A 32 14.86 14.12 10.27
CA PRO A 32 15.97 13.66 11.09
C PRO A 32 15.80 13.95 12.58
N SER A 33 15.25 15.12 12.95
CA SER A 33 14.98 15.46 14.34
C SER A 33 13.83 14.64 14.92
N LEU A 34 12.81 14.33 14.11
CA LEU A 34 11.72 13.45 14.51
C LEU A 34 12.21 12.02 14.78
N ILE A 35 13.08 11.47 13.91
CA ILE A 35 13.69 10.15 14.09
C ILE A 35 14.57 10.09 15.34
N ALA A 36 15.26 11.18 15.68
CA ALA A 36 16.10 11.28 16.86
C ALA A 36 15.28 11.47 18.18
N SER A 37 13.99 11.73 18.08
CA SER A 37 13.13 12.01 19.23
C SER A 37 12.75 10.73 19.99
N ASP A 38 12.48 10.86 21.29
CA ASP A 38 12.01 9.76 22.13
C ASP A 38 10.48 9.79 22.21
N PRO A 39 9.77 8.83 21.60
CA PRO A 39 8.30 8.80 21.58
C PRO A 39 7.68 8.59 22.97
N SER A 40 8.44 8.08 23.94
CA SER A 40 7.92 7.85 25.30
C SER A 40 7.73 9.12 26.10
N LYS A 41 8.32 10.23 25.66
CA LYS A 41 8.29 11.53 26.37
C LYS A 41 7.22 12.49 25.84
N ASP A 42 6.73 12.26 24.61
CA ASP A 42 5.79 13.16 23.97
C ASP A 42 4.84 12.39 23.04
N SER A 43 3.55 12.39 23.38
CA SER A 43 2.51 11.72 22.59
C SER A 43 2.31 12.34 21.20
N VAL A 44 2.61 13.63 21.00
CA VAL A 44 2.57 14.31 19.70
C VAL A 44 3.68 13.76 18.81
N VAL A 45 4.88 13.63 19.35
CA VAL A 45 6.02 12.99 18.67
C VAL A 45 5.68 11.55 18.31
N ALA A 46 5.12 10.78 19.24
CA ALA A 46 4.72 9.40 19.00
C ALA A 46 3.69 9.28 17.85
N LYS A 47 2.65 10.12 17.83
CA LYS A 47 1.66 10.16 16.74
C LYS A 47 2.28 10.53 15.39
N ARG A 48 3.17 11.51 15.36
CA ARG A 48 3.89 11.89 14.15
C ARG A 48 4.77 10.74 13.63
N LEU A 49 5.46 10.01 14.50
CA LEU A 49 6.24 8.83 14.12
C LEU A 49 5.39 7.72 13.50
N LEU A 50 4.10 7.65 13.81
CA LEU A 50 3.17 6.71 13.16
C LEU A 50 2.72 7.21 11.78
N SER A 51 2.49 8.50 11.58
CA SER A 51 1.88 9.06 10.37
C SER A 51 2.88 9.47 9.27
N GLU A 52 4.13 9.82 9.64
CA GLU A 52 5.12 10.32 8.68
C GLU A 52 5.74 9.19 7.84
N ASN A 53 6.16 9.53 6.61
CA ASN A 53 6.84 8.60 5.73
C ASN A 53 8.33 8.43 6.11
N GLY A 54 8.91 7.28 5.76
CA GLY A 54 10.34 7.02 5.96
C GLY A 54 10.75 6.77 7.41
N ILE A 55 9.79 6.55 8.31
CA ILE A 55 10.06 6.20 9.71
C ILE A 55 10.39 4.70 9.81
N PRO A 56 11.53 4.31 10.42
CA PRO A 56 11.87 2.91 10.66
C PRO A 56 10.80 2.17 11.46
N ILE A 57 10.60 0.89 11.16
CA ILE A 57 9.59 0.04 11.81
C ILE A 57 9.78 0.01 13.32
N GLU A 58 11.02 -0.08 13.81
CA GLU A 58 11.37 -0.12 15.22
C GLU A 58 10.89 1.15 15.98
N LEU A 59 10.99 2.31 15.33
CA LEU A 59 10.50 3.56 15.91
C LEU A 59 8.96 3.62 15.92
N ARG A 60 8.31 3.11 14.88
CA ARG A 60 6.84 2.99 14.87
C ARG A 60 6.34 2.07 15.96
N LEU A 61 7.01 0.93 16.19
CA LEU A 61 6.68 0.01 17.28
C LEU A 61 6.89 0.64 18.66
N ARG A 62 7.98 1.40 18.85
CA ARG A 62 8.20 2.17 20.09
C ARG A 62 7.13 3.21 20.30
N ALA A 63 6.76 3.95 19.25
CA ALA A 63 5.70 4.94 19.29
C ALA A 63 4.34 4.29 19.62
N ALA A 64 4.00 3.17 18.98
CA ALA A 64 2.77 2.45 19.28
C ALA A 64 2.71 1.98 20.74
N ARG A 65 3.80 1.41 21.25
CA ARG A 65 3.90 0.98 22.67
C ARG A 65 3.82 2.14 23.67
N SER A 66 4.21 3.35 23.27
CA SER A 66 4.11 4.54 24.17
C SER A 66 2.71 5.15 24.21
N LEU A 67 1.86 4.87 23.23
CA LEU A 67 0.52 5.46 23.11
C LEU A 67 -0.60 4.62 23.70
N GLY A 68 -0.37 3.35 23.98
CA GLY A 68 -1.42 2.48 24.51
C GLY A 68 -0.92 1.14 25.04
N SER A 69 -1.81 0.43 25.73
CA SER A 69 -1.52 -0.90 26.31
C SER A 69 -1.40 -2.01 25.26
N SER A 70 -2.03 -1.83 24.08
CA SER A 70 -1.93 -2.77 22.96
C SER A 70 -1.39 -2.05 21.74
N PRO A 71 -0.12 -2.27 21.37
CA PRO A 71 0.47 -1.66 20.19
C PRO A 71 -0.25 -2.09 18.88
N VAL A 72 -0.88 -3.26 18.89
CA VAL A 72 -1.68 -3.77 17.77
C VAL A 72 -2.88 -2.86 17.50
N LEU A 73 -3.62 -2.49 18.56
CA LEU A 73 -4.77 -1.58 18.45
C LEU A 73 -4.35 -0.20 18.01
N VAL A 74 -3.26 0.33 18.56
CA VAL A 74 -2.71 1.64 18.18
C VAL A 74 -2.33 1.68 16.71
N LEU A 75 -1.71 0.63 16.18
CA LEU A 75 -1.36 0.55 14.76
C LEU A 75 -2.59 0.41 13.86
N LEU A 76 -3.61 -0.35 14.28
CA LEU A 76 -4.87 -0.45 13.54
C LEU A 76 -5.58 0.91 13.47
N ASP A 77 -5.62 1.65 14.55
CA ASP A 77 -6.22 2.99 14.60
C ASP A 77 -5.42 3.98 13.76
N ALA A 78 -4.09 3.94 13.82
CA ALA A 78 -3.23 4.76 12.97
C ALA A 78 -3.42 4.45 11.47
N ILE A 79 -3.60 3.19 11.07
CA ILE A 79 -3.93 2.81 9.69
C ILE A 79 -5.30 3.38 9.29
N ALA A 80 -6.29 3.31 10.17
CA ALA A 80 -7.63 3.85 9.92
C ALA A 80 -7.61 5.38 9.78
N GLU A 81 -6.88 6.08 10.64
CA GLU A 81 -6.71 7.54 10.59
C GLU A 81 -5.98 8.00 9.32
N CYS A 82 -5.01 7.23 8.83
CA CYS A 82 -4.33 7.51 7.57
C CYS A 82 -5.23 7.33 6.32
N GLY A 83 -6.44 6.82 6.46
CA GLY A 83 -7.37 6.63 5.34
C GLY A 83 -6.86 5.65 4.29
N GLY A 84 -5.92 4.78 4.62
CA GLY A 84 -5.38 3.76 3.72
C GLY A 84 -4.37 4.25 2.68
N VAL A 85 -3.91 5.50 2.73
CA VAL A 85 -3.29 6.17 1.58
C VAL A 85 -2.03 6.95 1.88
N CYS A 86 -1.71 7.20 3.11
CA CYS A 86 -0.40 7.80 3.34
C CYS A 86 0.71 6.79 3.01
N GLY A 87 1.86 7.23 2.50
CA GLY A 87 3.00 6.34 2.24
C GLY A 87 3.43 5.55 3.48
N GLY A 88 3.08 6.06 4.67
CA GLY A 88 3.25 5.37 5.95
C GLY A 88 2.30 4.19 6.18
N THR A 89 1.19 4.05 5.42
CA THR A 89 0.23 2.95 5.65
C THR A 89 0.85 1.58 5.42
N ARG A 90 1.72 1.45 4.43
CA ARG A 90 2.46 0.20 4.19
C ARG A 90 3.38 -0.12 5.34
N ASP A 91 4.15 0.87 5.80
CA ASP A 91 5.09 0.71 6.90
C ASP A 91 4.35 0.40 8.22
N LEU A 92 3.17 1.02 8.43
CA LEU A 92 2.27 0.69 9.55
C LEU A 92 1.75 -0.74 9.44
N ALA A 93 1.36 -1.18 8.24
CA ALA A 93 0.92 -2.55 8.01
C ALA A 93 2.06 -3.56 8.24
N ASP A 94 3.29 -3.24 7.83
CA ASP A 94 4.46 -4.08 8.05
C ASP A 94 4.82 -4.13 9.56
N ALA A 95 4.71 -3.00 10.27
CA ALA A 95 4.85 -2.96 11.71
C ALA A 95 3.77 -3.81 12.42
N LEU A 96 2.52 -3.73 11.95
CA LEU A 96 1.42 -4.54 12.49
C LEU A 96 1.66 -6.04 12.28
N VAL A 97 2.13 -6.45 11.10
CA VAL A 97 2.48 -7.85 10.79
C VAL A 97 3.58 -8.36 11.71
N SER A 98 4.56 -7.52 12.08
CA SER A 98 5.63 -7.91 13.00
C SER A 98 5.12 -8.24 14.41
N LEU A 99 3.93 -7.75 14.77
CA LEU A 99 3.25 -8.03 16.04
C LEU A 99 2.28 -9.23 15.97
N ALA A 100 2.29 -10.04 14.92
CA ALA A 100 1.34 -11.14 14.73
C ALA A 100 1.31 -12.12 15.91
N ALA A 101 2.46 -12.47 16.50
CA ALA A 101 2.53 -13.35 17.65
C ALA A 101 1.96 -12.71 18.93
N GLU A 102 2.19 -11.40 19.13
CA GLU A 102 1.64 -10.63 20.23
C GLU A 102 0.12 -10.50 20.09
N ALA A 103 -0.35 -10.17 18.89
CA ALA A 103 -1.77 -10.08 18.55
C ALA A 103 -2.53 -11.39 18.77
N ALA A 104 -1.89 -12.54 18.46
CA ALA A 104 -2.48 -13.85 18.68
C ALA A 104 -2.69 -14.21 20.17
N SER A 105 -2.04 -13.47 21.06
CA SER A 105 -2.13 -13.64 22.52
C SER A 105 -2.96 -12.55 23.22
N ASP A 106 -3.42 -11.55 22.48
CA ASP A 106 -4.27 -10.46 22.95
C ASP A 106 -5.70 -10.65 22.40
N PRO A 107 -6.69 -11.09 23.21
CA PRO A 107 -8.04 -11.37 22.72
C PRO A 107 -8.74 -10.15 22.11
N VAL A 108 -8.51 -8.94 22.66
CA VAL A 108 -9.13 -7.69 22.18
C VAL A 108 -8.54 -7.30 20.82
N ALA A 109 -7.22 -7.37 20.69
CA ALA A 109 -6.55 -7.12 19.42
C ALA A 109 -6.95 -8.14 18.36
N LEU A 110 -7.06 -9.42 18.73
CA LEU A 110 -7.46 -10.49 17.82
C LEU A 110 -8.89 -10.30 17.32
N GLU A 111 -9.84 -9.95 18.19
CA GLU A 111 -11.21 -9.64 17.81
C GLU A 111 -11.26 -8.46 16.82
N ARG A 112 -10.53 -7.39 17.09
CA ARG A 112 -10.48 -6.22 16.20
C ARG A 112 -9.86 -6.56 14.84
N LEU A 113 -8.79 -7.35 14.82
CA LEU A 113 -8.17 -7.84 13.57
C LEU A 113 -9.18 -8.68 12.75
N CYS A 114 -9.91 -9.60 13.40
CA CYS A 114 -10.92 -10.40 12.73
C CYS A 114 -12.03 -9.53 12.14
N LYS A 115 -12.51 -8.56 12.89
CA LYS A 115 -13.55 -7.61 12.42
C LYS A 115 -13.07 -6.81 11.21
N SER A 116 -11.87 -6.26 11.26
CA SER A 116 -11.27 -5.54 10.12
C SER A 116 -11.02 -6.47 8.93
N ALA A 117 -10.53 -7.68 9.16
CA ALA A 117 -10.30 -8.66 8.09
C ALA A 117 -11.59 -9.14 7.40
N GLN A 118 -12.71 -9.17 8.09
CA GLN A 118 -14.02 -9.57 7.53
C GLN A 118 -14.76 -8.45 6.83
N ASN A 119 -14.36 -7.20 7.04
CA ASN A 119 -14.99 -6.03 6.44
C ASN A 119 -14.13 -5.46 5.31
N SER A 120 -14.50 -5.74 4.07
CA SER A 120 -13.77 -5.25 2.88
C SER A 120 -13.80 -3.73 2.70
N GLU A 121 -14.64 -3.03 3.44
CA GLU A 121 -14.72 -1.56 3.45
C GLU A 121 -13.82 -0.95 4.54
N ASP A 122 -13.30 -1.77 5.45
CA ASP A 122 -12.37 -1.30 6.49
C ASP A 122 -11.00 -0.97 5.85
N VAL A 123 -10.50 0.22 6.13
CA VAL A 123 -9.18 0.68 5.66
C VAL A 123 -8.06 -0.25 6.12
N ALA A 124 -8.16 -0.81 7.31
CA ALA A 124 -7.20 -1.75 7.86
C ALA A 124 -7.39 -3.20 7.35
N HIS A 125 -8.39 -3.47 6.49
CA HIS A 125 -8.75 -4.80 6.02
C HIS A 125 -7.55 -5.64 5.56
N LEU A 126 -6.74 -5.11 4.63
CA LEU A 126 -5.57 -5.83 4.11
C LEU A 126 -4.46 -5.99 5.15
N ALA A 127 -4.24 -4.98 6.00
CA ALA A 127 -3.26 -5.07 7.08
C ALA A 127 -3.64 -6.13 8.10
N ALA A 128 -4.92 -6.18 8.48
CA ALA A 128 -5.46 -7.20 9.38
C ALA A 128 -5.34 -8.61 8.80
N TYR A 129 -5.67 -8.80 7.52
CA TYR A 129 -5.46 -10.09 6.84
C TYR A 129 -3.99 -10.54 6.87
N ARG A 130 -3.06 -9.66 6.53
CA ARG A 130 -1.63 -9.96 6.55
C ARG A 130 -1.16 -10.39 7.93
N THR A 131 -1.61 -9.67 8.94
CA THR A 131 -1.26 -9.96 10.33
C THR A 131 -1.78 -11.33 10.76
N ILE A 132 -3.04 -11.64 10.46
CA ILE A 132 -3.62 -12.95 10.75
C ILE A 132 -2.91 -14.06 9.94
N ALA A 133 -2.58 -13.82 8.68
CA ALA A 133 -1.83 -14.78 7.86
C ALA A 133 -0.41 -15.03 8.34
N ALA A 134 0.19 -14.08 9.07
CA ALA A 134 1.51 -14.23 9.69
C ALA A 134 1.47 -14.97 11.05
N MET A 135 0.29 -15.16 11.65
CA MET A 135 0.14 -15.94 12.89
C MET A 135 0.39 -17.42 12.63
N PRO A 136 0.86 -18.19 13.64
CA PRO A 136 0.84 -19.64 13.60
C PRO A 136 -0.58 -20.15 13.27
N ILE A 137 -0.69 -21.13 12.39
CA ILE A 137 -1.99 -21.56 11.84
C ILE A 137 -2.96 -22.04 12.95
N GLU A 138 -2.44 -22.65 13.99
CA GLU A 138 -3.18 -23.12 15.16
C GLU A 138 -3.73 -21.98 16.03
N ARG A 139 -3.17 -20.78 15.92
CA ARG A 139 -3.60 -19.57 16.63
C ARG A 139 -4.51 -18.66 15.82
N ARG A 140 -4.70 -18.97 14.54
CA ARG A 140 -5.59 -18.19 13.68
C ARG A 140 -7.04 -18.46 14.07
N PRO A 141 -7.87 -17.41 14.18
CA PRO A 141 -9.30 -17.56 14.45
C PRO A 141 -10.00 -18.41 13.38
N ALA A 142 -10.95 -19.24 13.79
CA ALA A 142 -11.62 -20.20 12.90
C ALA A 142 -12.22 -19.56 11.64
N GLY A 143 -12.84 -18.38 11.77
CA GLY A 143 -13.47 -17.65 10.64
C GLY A 143 -12.50 -17.01 9.64
N VAL A 144 -11.18 -17.04 9.92
CA VAL A 144 -10.14 -16.42 9.07
C VAL A 144 -8.90 -17.31 8.92
N ARG A 145 -8.99 -18.57 9.39
CA ARG A 145 -7.86 -19.52 9.39
C ARG A 145 -7.34 -19.81 7.99
N ASP A 146 -8.24 -19.93 7.03
CA ASP A 146 -7.95 -20.39 5.66
C ASP A 146 -7.71 -19.24 4.68
N ILE A 147 -7.46 -18.02 5.20
CA ILE A 147 -7.13 -16.89 4.34
C ILE A 147 -5.78 -17.17 3.68
N ALA A 148 -5.85 -17.42 2.38
CA ALA A 148 -4.68 -17.62 1.55
C ALA A 148 -4.30 -16.29 0.88
N VAL A 149 -3.11 -15.78 1.15
CA VAL A 149 -2.49 -14.69 0.38
C VAL A 149 -1.56 -15.31 -0.64
N ARG A 150 -1.86 -15.15 -1.91
CA ARG A 150 -0.98 -15.63 -2.98
C ARG A 150 0.06 -14.57 -3.33
N LYS A 151 1.33 -14.94 -3.17
CA LYS A 151 2.45 -14.07 -3.56
C LYS A 151 2.73 -14.20 -5.06
N VAL A 152 2.80 -13.06 -5.75
CA VAL A 152 3.22 -12.94 -7.15
C VAL A 152 4.44 -12.03 -7.18
N VAL A 153 5.55 -12.57 -7.67
CA VAL A 153 6.80 -11.79 -7.80
C VAL A 153 6.95 -11.40 -9.26
N LEU A 154 6.97 -10.10 -9.51
CA LEU A 154 7.29 -9.48 -10.79
C LEU A 154 8.72 -8.97 -10.73
N THR A 155 9.46 -9.11 -11.83
CA THR A 155 10.80 -8.55 -11.98
C THR A 155 10.81 -7.62 -13.19
N THR A 156 11.48 -6.47 -13.09
CA THR A 156 11.71 -5.63 -14.26
C THR A 156 12.73 -6.30 -15.19
N VAL A 157 12.50 -6.23 -16.50
CA VAL A 157 13.46 -6.70 -17.49
C VAL A 157 14.44 -5.56 -17.79
N PRO A 158 15.72 -5.66 -17.43
CA PRO A 158 16.67 -4.56 -17.59
C PRO A 158 16.73 -4.02 -19.01
N GLY A 159 16.62 -2.70 -19.16
CA GLY A 159 16.69 -1.99 -20.44
C GLY A 159 15.50 -2.21 -21.40
N ALA A 160 14.48 -2.98 -20.98
CA ALA A 160 13.35 -3.31 -21.87
C ALA A 160 12.05 -2.57 -21.52
N MET A 161 12.02 -1.82 -20.41
CA MET A 161 10.78 -1.20 -19.89
C MET A 161 9.62 -2.21 -19.86
N GLN A 162 9.86 -3.36 -19.22
CA GLN A 162 8.88 -4.45 -19.16
C GLN A 162 8.90 -5.14 -17.80
N TYR A 163 7.75 -5.70 -17.41
CA TYR A 163 7.69 -6.75 -16.40
C TYR A 163 7.92 -8.12 -17.05
N ASP A 164 8.57 -9.03 -16.34
CA ASP A 164 8.83 -10.41 -16.77
C ASP A 164 7.54 -11.22 -16.94
N ILE A 165 6.55 -11.00 -16.08
CA ILE A 165 5.23 -11.62 -16.19
C ILE A 165 4.29 -10.68 -16.95
N LYS A 166 3.63 -11.20 -17.99
CA LYS A 166 2.67 -10.42 -18.81
C LYS A 166 1.22 -10.72 -18.48
N GLU A 167 0.96 -11.80 -17.76
CA GLU A 167 -0.39 -12.21 -17.38
C GLU A 167 -0.40 -12.86 -16.00
N ILE A 168 -1.25 -12.34 -15.10
CA ILE A 168 -1.55 -12.92 -13.81
C ILE A 168 -3.00 -13.40 -13.85
N LYS A 169 -3.22 -14.71 -13.72
CA LYS A 169 -4.56 -15.30 -13.60
C LYS A 169 -4.99 -15.30 -12.13
N THR A 170 -6.20 -14.88 -11.86
CA THR A 170 -6.74 -14.71 -10.49
C THR A 170 -8.18 -15.20 -10.41
N LYS A 171 -8.65 -15.36 -9.16
CA LYS A 171 -10.04 -15.64 -8.83
C LYS A 171 -10.69 -14.40 -8.20
N PRO A 172 -12.02 -14.23 -8.34
CA PRO A 172 -12.75 -13.17 -7.65
C PRO A 172 -12.51 -13.22 -6.14
N GLY A 173 -12.18 -12.08 -5.55
CA GLY A 173 -11.92 -11.97 -4.10
C GLY A 173 -10.59 -12.58 -3.62
N GLU A 174 -9.74 -13.08 -4.51
CA GLU A 174 -8.41 -13.57 -4.15
C GLU A 174 -7.56 -12.42 -3.59
N ILE A 175 -6.74 -12.71 -2.56
CA ILE A 175 -5.81 -11.74 -2.01
C ILE A 175 -4.43 -12.00 -2.60
N LEU A 176 -3.88 -10.98 -3.24
CA LEU A 176 -2.54 -11.01 -3.82
C LEU A 176 -1.57 -10.16 -3.01
N GLU A 177 -0.39 -10.68 -2.75
CA GLU A 177 0.82 -9.93 -2.47
C GLU A 177 1.62 -9.82 -3.77
N ILE A 178 1.55 -8.67 -4.44
CA ILE A 178 2.35 -8.39 -5.64
C ILE A 178 3.66 -7.76 -5.20
N VAL A 179 4.76 -8.40 -5.50
CA VAL A 179 6.12 -7.92 -5.20
C VAL A 179 6.79 -7.54 -6.50
N LEU A 180 7.29 -6.32 -6.59
CA LEU A 180 8.09 -5.84 -7.73
C LEU A 180 9.56 -5.79 -7.33
N LYS A 181 10.39 -6.62 -7.96
CA LYS A 181 11.85 -6.52 -7.87
C LYS A 181 12.34 -5.63 -9.01
N ASN A 182 12.85 -4.48 -8.69
CA ASN A 182 13.40 -3.58 -9.69
C ASN A 182 14.88 -3.92 -9.95
N THR A 183 15.14 -4.64 -11.03
CA THR A 183 16.49 -5.01 -11.51
C THR A 183 16.98 -4.09 -12.64
N ASP A 184 16.20 -3.06 -12.97
CA ASP A 184 16.56 -2.05 -13.97
C ASP A 184 17.34 -0.89 -13.33
N THR A 185 17.86 0.01 -14.17
CA THR A 185 18.58 1.23 -13.78
C THR A 185 17.65 2.42 -13.54
N MET A 186 16.38 2.32 -13.91
CA MET A 186 15.36 3.35 -13.73
C MET A 186 14.39 3.01 -12.60
N GLN A 187 13.73 4.03 -12.07
CA GLN A 187 12.61 3.83 -11.15
C GLN A 187 11.38 3.31 -11.91
N HIS A 188 10.63 2.43 -11.27
CA HIS A 188 9.36 1.91 -11.78
C HIS A 188 8.32 1.85 -10.68
N ASN A 189 7.05 2.07 -11.04
CA ASN A 189 5.92 1.83 -10.16
C ASN A 189 5.01 0.74 -10.75
N LEU A 190 3.94 0.38 -10.05
CA LEU A 190 2.93 -0.53 -10.57
C LEU A 190 1.55 -0.08 -10.10
N LEU A 191 0.69 0.26 -11.05
CA LEU A 191 -0.71 0.58 -10.81
C LEU A 191 -1.59 -0.53 -11.36
N ILE A 192 -2.70 -0.82 -10.69
CA ILE A 192 -3.77 -1.66 -11.24
C ILE A 192 -4.88 -0.75 -11.72
N THR A 193 -5.35 -0.97 -12.95
CA THR A 193 -6.37 -0.14 -13.58
C THR A 193 -7.65 -0.90 -13.85
N MET A 194 -8.77 -0.16 -13.94
CA MET A 194 -10.03 -0.72 -14.44
C MET A 194 -9.88 -1.29 -15.85
N PRO A 195 -10.71 -2.29 -16.22
CA PRO A 195 -10.71 -2.86 -17.56
C PRO A 195 -10.84 -1.79 -18.64
N GLY A 196 -9.93 -1.82 -19.62
CA GLY A 196 -9.91 -0.88 -20.76
C GLY A 196 -9.45 0.54 -20.43
N LYS A 197 -9.00 0.83 -19.19
CA LYS A 197 -8.64 2.19 -18.75
C LYS A 197 -7.12 2.46 -18.69
N MET A 198 -6.29 1.48 -19.02
CA MET A 198 -4.83 1.62 -18.96
C MET A 198 -4.31 2.83 -19.77
N SER A 199 -4.80 2.99 -21.02
CA SER A 199 -4.34 4.10 -21.87
C SER A 199 -4.74 5.47 -21.34
N GLU A 200 -5.95 5.59 -20.75
CA GLU A 200 -6.43 6.80 -20.11
C GLU A 200 -5.54 7.18 -18.93
N VAL A 201 -5.23 6.20 -18.06
CA VAL A 201 -4.33 6.39 -16.92
C VAL A 201 -2.92 6.73 -17.38
N GLY A 202 -2.38 6.04 -18.38
CA GLY A 202 -1.05 6.29 -18.91
C GLY A 202 -0.89 7.67 -19.52
N VAL A 203 -1.89 8.14 -20.29
CA VAL A 203 -1.89 9.51 -20.85
C VAL A 203 -1.98 10.56 -19.74
N ALA A 204 -2.76 10.30 -18.69
CA ALA A 204 -2.84 11.21 -17.55
C ALA A 204 -1.49 11.29 -16.82
N ALA A 205 -0.80 10.18 -16.65
CA ALA A 205 0.54 10.14 -16.07
C ALA A 205 1.59 10.87 -16.94
N ASP A 206 1.54 10.70 -18.27
CA ASP A 206 2.44 11.45 -19.19
C ASP A 206 2.27 12.97 -19.05
N LYS A 207 1.04 13.44 -18.79
CA LYS A 207 0.77 14.87 -18.57
C LYS A 207 1.34 15.41 -17.26
N MET A 208 1.55 14.58 -16.26
CA MET A 208 2.23 14.97 -15.03
C MET A 208 3.71 15.31 -15.32
N GLY A 209 4.29 14.66 -16.32
CA GLY A 209 5.68 14.86 -16.73
C GLY A 209 6.67 14.59 -15.59
N GLU A 210 7.95 14.82 -15.85
CA GLU A 210 9.02 14.74 -14.85
C GLU A 210 9.16 16.05 -14.04
N THR A 211 8.02 16.65 -13.67
CA THR A 211 7.97 17.84 -12.83
C THR A 211 8.19 17.46 -11.35
N PRO A 212 8.58 18.41 -10.49
CA PRO A 212 8.63 18.17 -9.05
C PRO A 212 7.31 17.65 -8.47
N GLU A 213 6.18 18.17 -8.95
CA GLU A 213 4.83 17.76 -8.54
C GLU A 213 4.51 16.35 -9.02
N GLY A 214 4.85 16.01 -10.28
CA GLY A 214 4.68 14.67 -10.82
C GLY A 214 5.49 13.62 -10.05
N ARG A 215 6.73 13.97 -9.69
CA ARG A 215 7.58 13.12 -8.84
C ARG A 215 7.02 12.98 -7.42
N ALA A 216 6.54 14.06 -6.82
CA ALA A 216 5.93 14.03 -5.48
C ALA A 216 4.70 13.11 -5.44
N CYS A 217 3.90 13.09 -6.50
CA CYS A 217 2.78 12.17 -6.70
C CYS A 217 3.22 10.80 -7.23
N GLN A 218 4.54 10.52 -7.38
CA GLN A 218 5.09 9.27 -7.89
C GLN A 218 4.52 8.85 -9.26
N PHE A 219 4.14 9.83 -10.07
CA PHE A 219 3.47 9.69 -11.38
C PHE A 219 2.16 8.89 -11.33
N VAL A 220 1.44 9.01 -10.24
CA VAL A 220 0.15 8.36 -10.03
C VAL A 220 -0.96 9.37 -10.29
N PRO A 221 -1.74 9.26 -11.40
CA PRO A 221 -2.84 10.15 -11.68
C PRO A 221 -4.00 9.96 -10.70
N ASP A 222 -4.59 11.07 -10.24
CA ASP A 222 -5.78 11.04 -9.39
C ASP A 222 -7.04 10.81 -10.25
N MET A 223 -7.42 9.53 -10.37
CA MET A 223 -8.59 9.16 -11.16
C MET A 223 -9.21 7.84 -10.71
N PRO A 224 -10.55 7.70 -10.81
CA PRO A 224 -11.26 6.50 -10.37
C PRO A 224 -10.86 5.22 -11.11
N SER A 225 -10.22 5.35 -12.27
CA SER A 225 -9.74 4.20 -13.07
C SER A 225 -8.51 3.52 -12.47
N VAL A 226 -7.84 4.14 -11.49
CA VAL A 226 -6.72 3.56 -10.75
C VAL A 226 -7.27 2.83 -9.52
N LEU A 227 -7.11 1.52 -9.48
CA LEU A 227 -7.69 0.66 -8.43
C LEU A 227 -6.73 0.36 -7.30
N ALA A 228 -5.43 0.33 -7.58
CA ALA A 228 -4.40 0.10 -6.59
C ALA A 228 -3.05 0.64 -7.07
N VAL A 229 -2.18 0.99 -6.13
CA VAL A 229 -0.92 1.65 -6.38
C VAL A 229 0.20 1.03 -5.57
N MET A 230 1.28 0.68 -6.25
CA MET A 230 2.62 0.52 -5.69
C MET A 230 3.43 1.72 -6.16
N GLY A 231 3.91 2.55 -5.23
CA GLY A 231 4.71 3.72 -5.54
C GLY A 231 6.03 3.38 -6.25
N LEU A 232 6.84 4.40 -6.52
CA LEU A 232 8.13 4.22 -7.18
C LEU A 232 9.05 3.30 -6.38
N VAL A 233 9.63 2.35 -7.09
CA VAL A 233 10.64 1.41 -6.60
C VAL A 233 11.97 1.76 -7.25
N ASP A 234 12.95 2.09 -6.45
CA ASP A 234 14.29 2.46 -6.91
C ASP A 234 15.04 1.28 -7.54
N PRO A 235 16.05 1.54 -8.38
CA PRO A 235 17.00 0.53 -8.87
C PRO A 235 17.54 -0.36 -7.75
N GLY A 236 17.51 -1.67 -7.96
CA GLY A 236 17.99 -2.66 -6.99
C GLY A 236 17.09 -2.84 -5.76
N LYS A 237 15.96 -2.15 -5.67
CA LYS A 237 15.01 -2.25 -4.54
C LYS A 237 13.82 -3.14 -4.88
N THR A 238 13.06 -3.45 -3.85
CA THR A 238 11.84 -4.25 -3.96
C THR A 238 10.67 -3.46 -3.41
N GLY A 239 9.59 -3.38 -4.18
CA GLY A 239 8.30 -2.84 -3.78
C GLY A 239 7.28 -3.95 -3.49
N GLY A 240 6.17 -3.63 -2.87
CA GLY A 240 5.08 -4.58 -2.63
C GLY A 240 3.72 -3.89 -2.59
N LEU A 241 2.71 -4.61 -3.05
CA LEU A 241 1.33 -4.19 -3.08
C LEU A 241 0.46 -5.36 -2.63
N PHE A 242 -0.38 -5.11 -1.63
CA PHE A 242 -1.47 -6.03 -1.31
C PHE A 242 -2.73 -5.58 -2.04
N TYR A 243 -3.42 -6.53 -2.66
CA TYR A 243 -4.58 -6.25 -3.50
C TYR A 243 -5.64 -7.34 -3.35
N VAL A 244 -6.87 -6.93 -3.04
CA VAL A 244 -8.03 -7.81 -3.14
C VAL A 244 -8.54 -7.74 -4.56
N VAL A 245 -8.52 -8.88 -5.22
CA VAL A 245 -8.99 -9.01 -6.60
C VAL A 245 -10.50 -8.71 -6.65
N PRO A 246 -10.97 -7.87 -7.57
CA PRO A 246 -12.39 -7.56 -7.69
C PRO A 246 -13.26 -8.80 -7.86
N LYS A 247 -14.47 -8.77 -7.30
CA LYS A 247 -15.46 -9.85 -7.50
C LYS A 247 -15.99 -9.91 -8.94
N LYS A 248 -15.91 -8.80 -9.69
CA LYS A 248 -16.35 -8.73 -11.08
C LYS A 248 -15.31 -9.37 -12.00
N PRO A 249 -15.64 -10.43 -12.74
CA PRO A 249 -14.75 -11.02 -13.73
C PRO A 249 -14.36 -10.03 -14.82
N GLY A 250 -13.17 -10.18 -15.36
CA GLY A 250 -12.68 -9.29 -16.41
C GLY A 250 -11.16 -9.28 -16.55
N THR A 251 -10.69 -8.52 -17.53
CA THR A 251 -9.27 -8.27 -17.75
C THR A 251 -8.93 -6.87 -17.25
N TYR A 252 -8.34 -6.81 -16.06
CA TYR A 252 -7.70 -5.63 -15.50
C TYR A 252 -6.28 -5.56 -16.04
N GLN A 253 -5.64 -4.39 -15.93
CA GLN A 253 -4.24 -4.25 -16.31
C GLN A 253 -3.41 -3.77 -15.12
N TYR A 254 -2.16 -4.23 -15.06
CA TYR A 254 -1.15 -3.58 -14.24
C TYR A 254 -0.15 -2.87 -15.16
N VAL A 255 0.31 -1.69 -14.75
CA VAL A 255 1.03 -0.77 -15.62
C VAL A 255 2.02 0.08 -14.83
N CYS A 256 3.19 0.35 -15.40
CA CYS A 256 4.10 1.38 -14.90
C CYS A 256 3.67 2.73 -15.46
N THR A 257 3.51 3.73 -14.60
CA THR A 257 3.13 5.09 -14.98
C THR A 257 4.29 6.08 -14.88
N TYR A 258 5.53 5.62 -14.68
CA TYR A 258 6.67 6.49 -14.95
C TYR A 258 6.53 7.07 -16.37
N PRO A 259 6.74 8.38 -16.61
CA PRO A 259 6.45 9.02 -17.88
C PRO A 259 6.98 8.23 -19.09
N GLY A 260 6.10 7.94 -20.04
CA GLY A 260 6.41 7.19 -21.27
C GLY A 260 6.39 5.67 -21.15
N HIS A 261 6.50 5.07 -19.96
CA HIS A 261 6.68 3.63 -19.78
C HIS A 261 5.42 2.80 -20.06
N TRP A 262 4.24 3.32 -19.80
CA TRP A 262 2.97 2.59 -19.80
C TRP A 262 2.67 1.86 -21.11
N ARG A 263 3.18 2.34 -22.22
CA ARG A 263 2.97 1.74 -23.55
C ARG A 263 3.63 0.37 -23.68
N MET A 264 4.76 0.17 -23.04
CA MET A 264 5.55 -1.05 -23.08
C MET A 264 5.53 -1.84 -21.78
N MET A 265 5.51 -1.13 -20.64
CA MET A 265 5.61 -1.72 -19.32
C MET A 265 4.24 -1.93 -18.68
N ASN A 266 3.57 -2.97 -19.13
CA ASN A 266 2.25 -3.37 -18.66
C ASN A 266 2.04 -4.88 -18.72
N GLY A 267 0.95 -5.33 -18.09
CA GLY A 267 0.50 -6.70 -18.15
C GLY A 267 -0.99 -6.83 -17.79
N LYS A 268 -1.52 -8.05 -17.87
CA LYS A 268 -2.93 -8.36 -17.66
C LYS A 268 -3.13 -9.07 -16.32
N LEU A 269 -4.10 -8.60 -15.54
CA LEU A 269 -4.63 -9.29 -14.39
C LEU A 269 -6.00 -9.86 -14.78
N LYS A 270 -6.08 -11.15 -15.07
CA LYS A 270 -7.30 -11.82 -15.51
C LYS A 270 -8.05 -12.39 -14.33
N VAL A 271 -9.22 -11.86 -14.05
CA VAL A 271 -10.15 -12.38 -13.06
C VAL A 271 -11.08 -13.36 -13.74
N ALA A 272 -11.01 -14.63 -13.32
CA ALA A 272 -11.86 -15.69 -13.85
C ALA A 272 -13.36 -15.40 -13.65
N PRO A 273 -14.24 -15.97 -14.51
CA PRO A 273 -15.69 -15.91 -14.29
C PRO A 273 -16.12 -16.62 -13.02
#